data_16c57c5ec530d501e989c4dae686a4b7
#
_entry.id   16c57c5ec530d501e989c4dae686a4b7
#
_cell.length_a   1.000
_cell.length_b   1.000
_cell.length_c   1.000
_cell.angle_alpha   90.00
_cell.angle_beta   90.00
_cell.angle_gamma   90.00
#
_symmetry.space_group_name_H-M   'P 1'
#
loop_
_entity.id
_entity.type
_entity.pdbx_description
1 polymer ?
#
loop_
_entity_poly.entity_id
_entity_poly.type
_entity_poly.pdbx_seq_one_letter_code
_entity_poly.pdbx_strand_id
1 'polypeptide(L)'
;WGGSRHWEESGPLLACGRLPLMALGGFCLVLYTVFDCVDGDMARACPETGSPAGQYWGELVGNFYLVCYIPLAAGLGGGWPVLGALVTVCKLLVISIRNNFWQTLGGLWEKSKETSGYVPYTGSWYYKVYYNLTDPQAHVFLLPALILAGLGGQFVAASLLISSADLVFILVFHLLRAGRIGSRKGRGL
;
A
#
# COMPACT_ATOMS: atom_id res chain seq x y z
N TRP A 1 -14.95 -3.05 14.96
CA TRP A 1 -14.23 -4.31 15.29
C TRP A 1 -14.68 -5.51 14.43
N GLY A 2 -15.36 -5.29 13.31
CA GLY A 2 -15.76 -6.32 12.35
C GLY A 2 -14.69 -6.64 11.28
N GLY A 3 -13.76 -5.74 11.02
CA GLY A 3 -12.79 -5.87 9.91
C GLY A 3 -11.72 -6.96 10.08
N SER A 4 -11.30 -7.26 11.31
CA SER A 4 -10.20 -8.19 11.56
C SER A 4 -10.49 -9.66 11.19
N ARG A 5 -11.76 -10.09 11.21
CA ARG A 5 -12.10 -11.48 10.89
C ARG A 5 -12.07 -11.81 9.39
N HIS A 6 -12.32 -10.83 8.53
CA HIS A 6 -12.44 -11.08 7.08
C HIS A 6 -11.09 -11.31 6.38
N TRP A 7 -9.99 -10.76 6.88
CA TRP A 7 -8.67 -11.03 6.30
C TRP A 7 -8.12 -12.40 6.75
N GLU A 8 -8.46 -12.85 7.98
CA GLU A 8 -8.05 -14.17 8.48
C GLU A 8 -8.65 -15.30 7.63
N GLU A 9 -9.84 -15.08 7.09
CA GLU A 9 -10.52 -16.03 6.20
C GLU A 9 -10.02 -15.93 4.75
N SER A 10 -9.58 -14.75 4.30
CA SER A 10 -9.16 -14.55 2.91
C SER A 10 -7.85 -15.28 2.58
N GLY A 11 -6.91 -15.35 3.51
CA GLY A 11 -5.62 -16.02 3.30
C GLY A 11 -5.76 -17.50 2.93
N PRO A 12 -6.43 -18.33 3.75
CA PRO A 12 -6.69 -19.73 3.43
C PRO A 12 -7.47 -19.94 2.13
N LEU A 13 -8.47 -19.09 1.86
CA LEU A 13 -9.25 -19.15 0.62
C LEU A 13 -8.39 -18.87 -0.61
N LEU A 14 -7.53 -17.86 -0.56
CA LEU A 14 -6.61 -17.54 -1.65
C LEU A 14 -5.57 -18.65 -1.88
N ALA A 15 -5.13 -19.30 -0.82
CA ALA A 15 -4.11 -20.38 -0.89
C ALA A 15 -4.66 -21.73 -1.32
N CYS A 16 -5.98 -21.95 -1.38
CA CYS A 16 -6.58 -23.27 -1.59
C CYS A 16 -6.40 -23.85 -3.01
N GLY A 17 -5.98 -23.02 -3.98
CA GLY A 17 -5.76 -23.45 -5.37
C GLY A 17 -7.04 -23.72 -6.19
N ARG A 18 -8.24 -23.49 -5.64
CA ARG A 18 -9.52 -23.64 -6.32
C ARG A 18 -10.06 -22.27 -6.70
N LEU A 19 -10.19 -22.00 -8.01
CA LEU A 19 -10.58 -20.67 -8.52
C LEU A 19 -11.81 -20.04 -7.82
N PRO A 20 -12.93 -20.75 -7.59
CA PRO A 20 -14.07 -20.13 -6.91
C PRO A 20 -13.78 -19.71 -5.47
N LEU A 21 -13.01 -20.53 -4.73
CA LEU A 21 -12.65 -20.21 -3.36
C LEU A 21 -11.60 -19.09 -3.31
N MET A 22 -10.65 -19.07 -4.25
CA MET A 22 -9.70 -17.97 -4.39
C MET A 22 -10.41 -16.65 -4.73
N ALA A 23 -11.42 -16.69 -5.61
CA ALA A 23 -12.22 -15.51 -5.93
C ALA A 23 -13.02 -15.02 -4.72
N LEU A 24 -13.57 -15.94 -3.91
CA LEU A 24 -14.24 -15.62 -2.64
C LEU A 24 -13.24 -14.95 -1.67
N GLY A 25 -12.02 -15.45 -1.56
CA GLY A 25 -10.96 -14.82 -0.76
C GLY A 25 -10.64 -13.41 -1.25
N GLY A 26 -10.54 -13.22 -2.56
CA GLY A 26 -10.40 -11.89 -3.18
C GLY A 26 -11.57 -10.96 -2.85
N PHE A 27 -12.81 -11.47 -2.88
CA PHE A 27 -13.98 -10.70 -2.49
C PHE A 27 -13.98 -10.32 -1.00
N CYS A 28 -13.53 -11.19 -0.11
CA CYS A 28 -13.33 -10.86 1.31
C CYS A 28 -12.33 -9.71 1.48
N LEU A 29 -11.25 -9.66 0.68
CA LEU A 29 -10.32 -8.53 0.69
C LEU A 29 -10.96 -7.24 0.20
N VAL A 30 -11.83 -7.29 -0.81
CA VAL A 30 -12.60 -6.11 -1.26
C VAL A 30 -13.47 -5.58 -0.14
N LEU A 31 -14.23 -6.47 0.53
CA LEU A 31 -15.04 -6.08 1.68
C LEU A 31 -14.21 -5.46 2.80
N TYR A 32 -13.05 -6.07 3.10
CA TYR A 32 -12.11 -5.52 4.07
C TYR A 32 -11.71 -4.08 3.70
N THR A 33 -11.32 -3.85 2.45
CA THR A 33 -10.92 -2.51 1.97
C THR A 33 -12.07 -1.50 2.08
N VAL A 34 -13.31 -1.91 1.76
CA VAL A 34 -14.49 -1.04 1.91
C VAL A 34 -14.71 -0.67 3.38
N PHE A 35 -14.64 -1.63 4.30
CA PHE A 35 -14.81 -1.37 5.73
C PHE A 35 -13.70 -0.48 6.29
N ASP A 36 -12.45 -0.66 5.86
CA ASP A 36 -11.31 0.18 6.24
C ASP A 36 -11.54 1.64 5.79
N CYS A 37 -12.05 1.85 4.57
CA CYS A 37 -12.42 3.18 4.10
C CYS A 37 -13.55 3.81 4.94
N VAL A 38 -14.60 3.04 5.27
CA VAL A 38 -15.73 3.52 6.08
C VAL A 38 -15.26 3.89 7.49
N ASP A 39 -14.46 3.03 8.13
CA ASP A 39 -13.92 3.31 9.47
C ASP A 39 -13.04 4.57 9.48
N GLY A 40 -12.22 4.76 8.43
CA GLY A 40 -11.42 5.97 8.25
C GLY A 40 -12.26 7.24 8.06
N ASP A 41 -13.36 7.16 7.31
CA ASP A 41 -14.29 8.28 7.12
C ASP A 41 -15.05 8.60 8.41
N MET A 42 -15.49 7.59 9.16
CA MET A 42 -16.13 7.77 10.46
C MET A 42 -15.19 8.43 11.46
N ALA A 43 -13.94 8.01 11.55
CA ALA A 43 -12.95 8.61 12.44
C ALA A 43 -12.67 10.08 12.09
N ARG A 44 -12.72 10.44 10.80
CA ARG A 44 -12.60 11.83 10.33
C ARG A 44 -13.84 12.68 10.65
N ALA A 45 -15.03 12.07 10.53
CA ALA A 45 -16.29 12.75 10.80
C ALA A 45 -16.56 12.97 12.30
N CYS A 46 -16.04 12.09 13.16
CA CYS A 46 -16.22 12.12 14.61
C CYS A 46 -14.86 12.05 15.33
N PRO A 47 -14.03 13.12 15.26
CA PRO A 47 -12.67 13.12 15.83
C PRO A 47 -12.62 12.83 17.33
N GLU A 48 -13.70 13.11 18.06
CA GLU A 48 -13.84 12.84 19.48
C GLU A 48 -13.88 11.36 19.83
N THR A 49 -14.18 10.48 18.86
CA THR A 49 -14.17 9.04 19.06
C THR A 49 -12.80 8.41 18.76
N GLY A 50 -11.90 9.18 18.17
CA GLY A 50 -10.55 8.75 17.82
C GLY A 50 -9.71 8.53 19.07
N SER A 51 -8.94 7.45 19.09
CA SER A 51 -7.94 7.20 20.14
C SER A 51 -6.58 6.92 19.51
N PRO A 52 -5.46 7.27 20.18
CA PRO A 52 -4.12 6.92 19.70
C PRO A 52 -3.94 5.40 19.50
N ALA A 53 -4.57 4.59 20.35
CA ALA A 53 -4.57 3.15 20.19
C ALA A 53 -5.34 2.71 18.92
N GLY A 54 -6.49 3.33 18.64
CA GLY A 54 -7.27 3.08 17.42
C GLY A 54 -6.49 3.43 16.16
N GLN A 55 -5.80 4.57 16.16
CA GLN A 55 -4.93 4.97 15.06
C GLN A 55 -3.78 3.96 14.85
N TYR A 56 -3.10 3.55 15.92
CA TYR A 56 -2.02 2.56 15.85
C TYR A 56 -2.52 1.22 15.27
N TRP A 57 -3.68 0.74 15.74
CA TRP A 57 -4.27 -0.49 15.23
C TRP A 57 -4.72 -0.37 13.78
N GLY A 58 -5.29 0.78 13.39
CA GLY A 58 -5.66 1.07 11.99
C GLY A 58 -4.46 1.01 11.06
N GLU A 59 -3.33 1.63 11.42
CA GLU A 59 -2.10 1.59 10.64
C GLU A 59 -1.50 0.17 10.57
N LEU A 60 -1.52 -0.58 11.68
CA LEU A 60 -1.01 -1.94 11.72
C LEU A 60 -1.85 -2.87 10.83
N VAL A 61 -3.16 -2.86 11.02
CA VAL A 61 -4.10 -3.71 10.27
C VAL A 61 -4.14 -3.31 8.80
N GLY A 62 -4.08 -2.00 8.49
CA GLY A 62 -4.02 -1.47 7.14
C GLY A 62 -2.85 -2.01 6.31
N ASN A 63 -1.77 -2.47 6.94
CA ASN A 63 -0.64 -3.08 6.24
C ASN A 63 -0.79 -4.59 6.00
N PHE A 64 -1.69 -5.28 6.72
CA PHE A 64 -1.83 -6.73 6.60
C PHE A 64 -2.35 -7.18 5.23
N TYR A 65 -3.17 -6.37 4.54
CA TYR A 65 -3.64 -6.74 3.20
C TYR A 65 -2.50 -6.88 2.18
N LEU A 66 -1.34 -6.26 2.42
CA LEU A 66 -0.17 -6.42 1.56
C LEU A 66 0.37 -7.85 1.56
N VAL A 67 0.12 -8.58 2.64
CA VAL A 67 0.54 -9.98 2.77
C VAL A 67 -0.34 -10.91 1.90
N CYS A 68 -1.49 -10.45 1.40
CA CYS A 68 -2.41 -11.25 0.56
C CYS A 68 -1.76 -11.80 -0.72
N TYR A 69 -0.70 -11.17 -1.22
CA TYR A 69 0.03 -11.66 -2.39
C TYR A 69 0.69 -13.02 -2.16
N ILE A 70 1.07 -13.32 -0.93
CA ILE A 70 1.69 -14.62 -0.58
C ILE A 70 0.67 -15.76 -0.70
N PRO A 71 -0.49 -15.76 -0.01
CA PRO A 71 -1.47 -16.83 -0.13
C PRO A 71 -2.09 -16.90 -1.53
N LEU A 72 -2.29 -15.77 -2.23
CA LEU A 72 -2.73 -15.76 -3.61
C LEU A 72 -1.74 -16.53 -4.49
N ALA A 73 -0.47 -16.20 -4.42
CA ALA A 73 0.57 -16.85 -5.20
C ALA A 73 0.76 -18.32 -4.82
N ALA A 74 0.58 -18.68 -3.54
CA ALA A 74 0.58 -20.07 -3.08
C ALA A 74 -0.57 -20.87 -3.73
N GLY A 75 -1.76 -20.28 -3.84
CA GLY A 75 -2.89 -20.92 -4.52
C GLY A 75 -2.68 -21.13 -6.02
N LEU A 76 -1.84 -20.32 -6.65
CA LEU A 76 -1.46 -20.49 -8.06
C LEU A 76 -0.44 -21.62 -8.26
N GLY A 77 0.30 -22.02 -7.22
CA GLY A 77 1.30 -23.09 -7.26
C GLY A 77 2.59 -22.72 -8.00
N GLY A 78 3.41 -23.73 -8.29
CA GLY A 78 4.66 -23.56 -9.05
C GLY A 78 5.63 -22.55 -8.40
N GLY A 79 6.23 -21.66 -9.20
CA GLY A 79 7.15 -20.61 -8.73
C GLY A 79 6.49 -19.32 -8.22
N TRP A 80 5.16 -19.22 -8.29
CA TRP A 80 4.42 -18.02 -7.92
C TRP A 80 4.57 -17.56 -6.47
N PRO A 81 4.70 -18.47 -5.46
CA PRO A 81 4.90 -18.06 -4.07
C PRO A 81 6.09 -17.13 -3.86
N VAL A 82 7.20 -17.38 -4.57
CA VAL A 82 8.39 -16.52 -4.50
C VAL A 82 8.07 -15.12 -5.04
N LEU A 83 7.36 -15.02 -6.16
CA LEU A 83 6.95 -13.74 -6.74
C LEU A 83 5.99 -13.00 -5.81
N GLY A 84 5.02 -13.69 -5.21
CA GLY A 84 4.10 -13.09 -4.22
C GLY A 84 4.85 -12.54 -2.99
N ALA A 85 5.84 -13.27 -2.50
CA ALA A 85 6.70 -12.80 -1.41
C ALA A 85 7.49 -11.55 -1.82
N LEU A 86 8.07 -11.53 -3.03
CA LEU A 86 8.80 -10.36 -3.54
C LEU A 86 7.89 -9.13 -3.68
N VAL A 87 6.65 -9.29 -4.19
CA VAL A 87 5.67 -8.19 -4.23
C VAL A 87 5.45 -7.62 -2.82
N THR A 88 5.18 -8.50 -1.86
CA THR A 88 4.93 -8.12 -0.47
C THR A 88 6.12 -7.35 0.11
N VAL A 89 7.34 -7.86 -0.07
CA VAL A 89 8.57 -7.20 0.42
C VAL A 89 8.76 -5.83 -0.23
N CYS A 90 8.61 -5.70 -1.55
CA CYS A 90 8.71 -4.41 -2.23
C CYS A 90 7.71 -3.39 -1.68
N LYS A 91 6.45 -3.79 -1.49
CA LYS A 91 5.42 -2.89 -0.95
C LYS A 91 5.69 -2.48 0.50
N LEU A 92 6.09 -3.42 1.36
CA LEU A 92 6.45 -3.11 2.75
C LEU A 92 7.66 -2.17 2.82
N LEU A 93 8.66 -2.35 1.96
CA LEU A 93 9.81 -1.44 1.88
C LEU A 93 9.40 -0.04 1.44
N VAL A 94 8.53 0.09 0.43
CA VAL A 94 8.00 1.40 -0.01
C VAL A 94 7.32 2.13 1.15
N ILE A 95 6.43 1.45 1.88
CA ILE A 95 5.74 2.02 3.03
C ILE A 95 6.74 2.40 4.14
N SER A 96 7.67 1.51 4.47
CA SER A 96 8.67 1.75 5.50
C SER A 96 9.55 2.96 5.17
N ILE A 97 10.05 3.07 3.92
CA ILE A 97 10.87 4.20 3.47
C ILE A 97 10.07 5.51 3.54
N ARG A 98 8.82 5.49 3.07
CA ARG A 98 7.93 6.65 3.11
C ARG A 98 7.67 7.12 4.54
N ASN A 99 7.31 6.21 5.43
CA ASN A 99 7.03 6.53 6.83
C ASN A 99 8.29 7.04 7.54
N ASN A 100 9.45 6.39 7.38
CA ASN A 100 10.71 6.85 7.96
C ASN A 100 11.09 8.25 7.45
N PHE A 101 10.90 8.54 6.16
CA PHE A 101 11.16 9.87 5.63
C PHE A 101 10.29 10.92 6.32
N TRP A 102 8.99 10.68 6.43
CA TRP A 102 8.07 11.64 7.04
C TRP A 102 8.32 11.81 8.54
N GLN A 103 8.65 10.77 9.26
CA GLN A 103 8.97 10.85 10.69
C GLN A 103 10.27 11.62 10.95
N THR A 104 11.28 11.44 10.10
CA THR A 104 12.63 12.01 10.35
C THR A 104 12.85 13.34 9.65
N LEU A 105 12.38 13.52 8.43
CA LEU A 105 12.67 14.66 7.57
C LEU A 105 11.43 15.47 7.17
N GLY A 106 10.22 15.00 7.49
CA GLY A 106 8.97 15.62 7.06
C GLY A 106 8.84 17.08 7.51
N GLY A 107 9.12 17.37 8.77
CA GLY A 107 9.07 18.75 9.29
C GLY A 107 10.09 19.68 8.66
N LEU A 108 11.31 19.19 8.36
CA LEU A 108 12.33 19.98 7.65
C LEU A 108 11.95 20.20 6.19
N TRP A 109 11.29 19.21 5.58
CA TRP A 109 10.79 19.31 4.22
C TRP A 109 9.66 20.34 4.09
N GLU A 110 8.69 20.36 5.01
CA GLU A 110 7.60 21.34 5.02
C GLU A 110 8.15 22.78 5.13
N LYS A 111 9.06 23.06 6.08
CA LYS A 111 9.74 24.34 6.18
C LYS A 111 10.47 24.74 4.89
N SER A 112 11.07 23.77 4.19
CA SER A 112 11.76 24.00 2.91
C SER A 112 10.78 24.37 1.78
N LYS A 113 9.53 23.87 1.81
CA LYS A 113 8.48 24.24 0.83
C LYS A 113 7.99 25.67 1.02
N GLU A 114 7.72 26.08 2.25
CA GLU A 114 7.28 27.43 2.58
C GLU A 114 8.26 28.48 2.03
N THR A 115 9.56 28.17 2.12
CA THR A 115 10.63 29.09 1.65
C THR A 115 10.81 29.07 0.12
N SER A 116 10.35 28.03 -0.59
CA SER A 116 10.63 27.82 -2.01
C SER A 116 9.44 28.10 -2.96
N GLY A 117 8.29 28.52 -2.44
CA GLY A 117 7.07 28.72 -3.25
C GLY A 117 6.55 27.43 -3.90
N TYR A 118 6.85 26.28 -3.32
CA TYR A 118 6.48 24.97 -3.86
C TYR A 118 4.96 24.77 -3.89
N VAL A 119 4.43 24.50 -5.10
CA VAL A 119 3.02 24.10 -5.27
C VAL A 119 2.89 22.59 -5.08
N PRO A 120 2.00 22.11 -4.21
CA PRO A 120 1.81 20.67 -4.00
C PRO A 120 1.35 19.98 -5.29
N TYR A 121 2.00 18.87 -5.65
CA TYR A 121 1.65 18.03 -6.82
C TYR A 121 0.27 17.35 -6.71
N THR A 122 -0.40 17.45 -5.57
CA THR A 122 -1.66 16.74 -5.26
C THR A 122 -2.82 17.02 -6.22
N GLY A 123 -2.76 18.13 -6.99
CA GLY A 123 -3.76 18.46 -8.02
C GLY A 123 -3.43 17.93 -9.42
N SER A 124 -2.20 17.44 -9.64
CA SER A 124 -1.76 16.99 -10.96
C SER A 124 -2.37 15.64 -11.34
N TRP A 125 -2.84 15.49 -12.58
CA TRP A 125 -3.35 14.22 -13.09
C TRP A 125 -2.30 13.10 -13.04
N TYR A 126 -1.02 13.42 -13.25
CA TYR A 126 0.10 12.46 -13.12
C TYR A 126 0.18 11.86 -11.72
N TYR A 127 -0.01 12.68 -10.70
CA TYR A 127 -0.04 12.22 -9.31
C TYR A 127 -1.21 11.27 -9.06
N LYS A 128 -2.39 11.60 -9.60
CA LYS A 128 -3.57 10.74 -9.47
C LYS A 128 -3.36 9.39 -10.15
N VAL A 129 -2.81 9.39 -11.37
CA VAL A 129 -2.48 8.14 -12.08
C VAL A 129 -1.45 7.33 -11.34
N TYR A 130 -0.34 7.95 -10.91
CA TYR A 130 0.70 7.29 -10.14
C TYR A 130 0.13 6.70 -8.84
N TYR A 131 -0.64 7.47 -8.09
CA TYR A 131 -1.24 7.03 -6.84
C TYR A 131 -2.15 5.81 -7.05
N ASN A 132 -3.09 5.88 -8.00
CA ASN A 132 -3.97 4.75 -8.29
C ASN A 132 -3.23 3.51 -8.82
N LEU A 133 -2.13 3.71 -9.55
CA LEU A 133 -1.33 2.61 -10.08
C LEU A 133 -0.49 1.91 -9.00
N THR A 134 -0.02 2.65 -8.00
CA THR A 134 0.84 2.11 -6.94
C THR A 134 0.07 1.75 -5.69
N ASP A 135 -1.17 2.27 -5.54
CA ASP A 135 -2.04 1.99 -4.40
C ASP A 135 -2.50 0.53 -4.43
N PRO A 136 -2.07 -0.28 -3.46
CA PRO A 136 -2.46 -1.68 -3.41
C PRO A 136 -3.97 -1.87 -3.19
N GLN A 137 -4.66 -0.93 -2.52
CA GLN A 137 -6.10 -1.01 -2.30
C GLN A 137 -6.87 -0.93 -3.62
N ALA A 138 -6.43 -0.07 -4.55
CA ALA A 138 -7.05 0.03 -5.88
C ALA A 138 -6.96 -1.30 -6.65
N HIS A 139 -5.87 -2.05 -6.49
CA HIS A 139 -5.67 -3.33 -7.16
C HIS A 139 -6.56 -4.45 -6.62
N VAL A 140 -6.89 -4.42 -5.32
CA VAL A 140 -7.71 -5.45 -4.66
C VAL A 140 -9.11 -5.52 -5.27
N PHE A 141 -9.69 -4.41 -5.72
CA PHE A 141 -11.03 -4.39 -6.35
C PHE A 141 -11.11 -5.22 -7.64
N LEU A 142 -10.01 -5.33 -8.37
CA LEU A 142 -9.96 -6.12 -9.60
C LEU A 142 -9.66 -7.61 -9.35
N LEU A 143 -9.15 -7.93 -8.17
CA LEU A 143 -8.61 -9.26 -7.86
C LEU A 143 -9.62 -10.40 -8.05
N PRO A 144 -10.87 -10.35 -7.55
CA PRO A 144 -11.83 -11.44 -7.75
C PRO A 144 -12.09 -11.74 -9.23
N ALA A 145 -12.28 -10.68 -10.03
CA ALA A 145 -12.53 -10.80 -11.47
C ALA A 145 -11.33 -11.40 -12.21
N LEU A 146 -10.11 -10.97 -11.87
CA LEU A 146 -8.88 -11.49 -12.47
C LEU A 146 -8.63 -12.96 -12.11
N ILE A 147 -8.94 -13.37 -10.87
CA ILE A 147 -8.86 -14.77 -10.45
C ILE A 147 -9.85 -15.61 -11.27
N LEU A 148 -11.11 -15.20 -11.36
CA LEU A 148 -12.13 -15.92 -12.13
C LEU A 148 -11.79 -16.02 -13.62
N ALA A 149 -11.13 -15.00 -14.18
CA ALA A 149 -10.63 -15.00 -15.55
C ALA A 149 -9.36 -15.85 -15.75
N GLY A 150 -8.81 -16.47 -14.69
CA GLY A 150 -7.56 -17.23 -14.76
C GLY A 150 -6.30 -16.36 -14.90
N LEU A 151 -6.42 -15.05 -14.66
CA LEU A 151 -5.34 -14.06 -14.81
C LEU A 151 -4.59 -13.76 -13.50
N GLY A 152 -4.75 -14.59 -12.46
CA GLY A 152 -4.14 -14.40 -11.15
C GLY A 152 -2.60 -14.31 -11.22
N GLY A 153 -1.96 -15.15 -12.05
CA GLY A 153 -0.52 -15.11 -12.27
C GLY A 153 -0.04 -13.80 -12.91
N GLN A 154 -0.72 -13.35 -13.96
CA GLN A 154 -0.45 -12.08 -14.62
C GLN A 154 -0.61 -10.91 -13.67
N PHE A 155 -1.62 -10.97 -12.79
CA PHE A 155 -1.81 -9.97 -11.74
C PHE A 155 -0.61 -9.92 -10.78
N VAL A 156 -0.11 -11.06 -10.28
CA VAL A 156 1.07 -11.11 -9.41
C VAL A 156 2.30 -10.57 -10.13
N ALA A 157 2.54 -10.96 -11.39
CA ALA A 157 3.67 -10.48 -12.19
C ALA A 157 3.60 -8.96 -12.43
N ALA A 158 2.44 -8.44 -12.82
CA ALA A 158 2.23 -7.01 -13.01
C ALA A 158 2.42 -6.24 -11.69
N SER A 159 1.90 -6.77 -10.58
CA SER A 159 2.08 -6.20 -9.25
C SER A 159 3.56 -6.14 -8.85
N LEU A 160 4.36 -7.14 -9.21
CA LEU A 160 5.80 -7.15 -8.96
C LEU A 160 6.50 -6.04 -9.74
N LEU A 161 6.22 -5.92 -11.04
CA LEU A 161 6.81 -4.87 -11.88
C LEU A 161 6.48 -3.47 -11.35
N ILE A 162 5.21 -3.21 -11.04
CA ILE A 162 4.75 -1.92 -10.50
C ILE A 162 5.41 -1.64 -9.15
N SER A 163 5.43 -2.62 -8.24
CA SER A 163 5.99 -2.44 -6.90
C SER A 163 7.51 -2.26 -6.92
N SER A 164 8.21 -2.92 -7.83
CA SER A 164 9.66 -2.74 -8.01
C SER A 164 9.97 -1.36 -8.59
N ALA A 165 9.20 -0.90 -9.58
CA ALA A 165 9.35 0.44 -10.15
C ALA A 165 9.05 1.52 -9.10
N ASP A 166 8.00 1.34 -8.29
CA ASP A 166 7.66 2.25 -7.19
C ASP A 166 8.77 2.30 -6.14
N LEU A 167 9.32 1.15 -5.76
CA LEU A 167 10.44 1.07 -4.80
C LEU A 167 11.66 1.86 -5.30
N VAL A 168 12.05 1.68 -6.57
CA VAL A 168 13.16 2.43 -7.16
C VAL A 168 12.85 3.92 -7.20
N PHE A 169 11.64 4.30 -7.63
CA PHE A 169 11.20 5.69 -7.68
C PHE A 169 11.26 6.34 -6.29
N ILE A 170 10.70 5.71 -5.27
CA ILE A 170 10.67 6.22 -3.89
C ILE A 170 12.08 6.35 -3.32
N LEU A 171 12.94 5.36 -3.53
CA LEU A 171 14.34 5.43 -3.10
C LEU A 171 15.05 6.63 -3.72
N VAL A 172 15.02 6.77 -5.05
CA VAL A 172 15.68 7.88 -5.76
C VAL A 172 15.09 9.22 -5.30
N PHE A 173 13.77 9.32 -5.22
CA PHE A 173 13.09 10.54 -4.86
C PHE A 173 13.42 11.01 -3.43
N HIS A 174 13.45 10.10 -2.46
CA HIS A 174 13.79 10.45 -1.09
C HIS A 174 15.29 10.72 -0.90
N LEU A 175 16.17 9.99 -1.60
CA LEU A 175 17.61 10.29 -1.59
C LEU A 175 17.90 11.70 -2.12
N LEU A 176 17.29 12.08 -3.24
CA LEU A 176 17.44 13.44 -3.81
C LEU A 176 16.90 14.52 -2.87
N ARG A 177 15.78 14.26 -2.19
CA ARG A 177 15.22 15.18 -1.19
C ARG A 177 16.11 15.32 0.05
N ALA A 178 16.59 14.21 0.59
CA ALA A 178 17.49 14.21 1.74
C ALA A 178 18.80 14.96 1.42
N GLY A 179 19.37 14.75 0.24
CA GLY A 179 20.54 15.48 -0.24
C GLY A 179 20.33 16.99 -0.31
N ARG A 180 19.16 17.45 -0.77
CA ARG A 180 18.80 18.88 -0.82
C ARG A 180 18.69 19.50 0.57
N ILE A 181 18.09 18.78 1.54
CA ILE A 181 17.97 19.23 2.93
C ILE A 181 19.36 19.35 3.56
N GLY A 182 20.23 18.35 3.39
CA GLY A 182 21.59 18.34 3.92
C GLY A 182 22.47 19.47 3.36
N SER A 183 22.40 19.72 2.04
CA SER A 183 23.15 20.79 1.35
C SER A 183 22.78 22.20 1.83
N ARG A 184 21.54 22.45 2.25
CA ARG A 184 21.10 23.75 2.77
C ARG A 184 21.61 23.99 4.19
N LYS A 185 21.66 22.97 5.02
CA LYS A 185 22.15 23.08 6.40
C LYS A 185 23.66 23.42 6.46
N GLY A 186 24.44 23.02 5.45
CA GLY A 186 25.87 23.36 5.33
C GLY A 186 26.17 24.79 4.83
N ARG A 187 25.14 25.54 4.35
CA ARG A 187 25.29 26.91 3.86
C ARG A 187 24.84 28.01 4.85
N GLY A 188 24.68 27.63 6.12
CA GLY A 188 24.47 28.62 7.20
C GLY A 188 23.10 29.29 7.19
N LEU A 189 22.07 28.50 7.41
CA LEU A 189 20.81 28.99 8.02
C LEU A 189 20.91 28.83 9.52
#